data_85a664874d66b2a51f230adfd9d24e6b
#
_entry.id   85a664874d66b2a51f230adfd9d24e6b
#
_cell.length_a   1.000
_cell.length_b   1.000
_cell.length_c   1.000
_cell.angle_alpha   90.00
_cell.angle_beta   90.00
_cell.angle_gamma   90.00
#
_symmetry.space_group_name_H-M   'P 1'
#
loop_
_entity.id
_entity.type
_entity.pdbx_description
1 polymer ?
#
loop_
_entity_poly.entity_id
_entity_poly.type
_entity_poly.pdbx_seq_one_letter_code
_entity_poly.pdbx_strand_id
1 'polypeptide(L)'
;MQNNKLFSNIGNTLRNNSMKSLLASLLSVLIGVFAGALLVIIIAIADKDISLKSGFEAVKLIFFGIFSKGRGQSGEIIFGFSGVNIGNMLFRAMPIIMTGLSVSFAFKSGLFNIGAPGQYLIGTAATLITALSIPSELVHPLIIWFLSLLSGMLFGALWGVIPGFFRAYLGINEVLSSIMTNWIAANLVTWIFENSPLRNGADSGKVGYIMKTSENSVMTAKLGLDRIFEGSQINAGIIIPCMFAVIIYIIISKTTLGFELKACGSNRLAAEYAGIKGKSRIVLAFAVAGSLSGGGAALYYLSGNTEFFWSTYQSLPTEGFNGIPVALLALSNPIGVIFSGCFMSALSIAGQQLKNFTAYNENITSIVIAVIVYLSAFSLILRNLFSKRKQRNEKSTSFPVNLAKKEIEKEERQAQE
;
A
#
# COMPACT_ATOMS: atom_id res chain seq x y z
N MET A 1 31.46 2.38 -32.49
CA MET A 1 30.07 2.51 -32.93
C MET A 1 29.13 1.38 -32.46
N GLN A 2 29.60 0.14 -32.27
CA GLN A 2 28.75 -0.98 -31.77
C GLN A 2 28.25 -0.80 -30.33
N ASN A 3 29.03 -0.26 -29.40
CA ASN A 3 28.62 -0.08 -28.03
C ASN A 3 27.44 0.91 -27.85
N ASN A 4 27.37 1.97 -28.67
CA ASN A 4 26.26 2.93 -28.57
C ASN A 4 24.90 2.35 -29.04
N LYS A 5 24.91 1.42 -30.01
CA LYS A 5 23.69 0.71 -30.44
C LYS A 5 23.21 -0.30 -29.41
N LEU A 6 24.13 -0.92 -28.66
CA LEU A 6 23.76 -1.86 -27.57
C LEU A 6 23.09 -1.11 -26.42
N PHE A 7 23.65 0.02 -25.98
CA PHE A 7 23.07 0.84 -24.90
C PHE A 7 21.73 1.49 -25.32
N SER A 8 21.58 1.92 -26.56
CA SER A 8 20.32 2.46 -27.06
C SER A 8 19.23 1.37 -27.16
N ASN A 9 19.58 0.16 -27.57
CA ASN A 9 18.64 -0.96 -27.61
C ASN A 9 18.24 -1.42 -26.22
N ILE A 10 19.16 -1.49 -25.25
CA ILE A 10 18.85 -1.83 -23.86
C ILE A 10 17.94 -0.76 -23.26
N GLY A 11 18.23 0.52 -23.47
CA GLY A 11 17.40 1.65 -23.01
C GLY A 11 15.98 1.60 -23.58
N ASN A 12 15.83 1.32 -24.87
CA ASN A 12 14.54 1.19 -25.54
C ASN A 12 13.76 -0.06 -25.08
N THR A 13 14.45 -1.18 -24.82
CA THR A 13 13.83 -2.41 -24.29
C THR A 13 13.35 -2.22 -22.85
N LEU A 14 14.15 -1.58 -22.00
CA LEU A 14 13.77 -1.26 -20.62
C LEU A 14 12.59 -0.28 -20.58
N ARG A 15 12.61 0.79 -21.38
CA ARG A 15 11.49 1.74 -21.50
C ARG A 15 10.23 1.07 -22.01
N ASN A 16 10.32 0.16 -22.96
CA ASN A 16 9.17 -0.58 -23.49
C ASN A 16 8.58 -1.56 -22.46
N ASN A 17 9.41 -2.21 -21.65
CA ASN A 17 8.95 -3.11 -20.57
C ASN A 17 8.32 -2.34 -19.40
N SER A 18 8.85 -1.19 -19.02
CA SER A 18 8.27 -0.33 -18.01
C SER A 18 6.92 0.23 -18.44
N MET A 19 6.79 0.66 -19.70
CA MET A 19 5.53 1.14 -20.27
C MET A 19 4.46 0.05 -20.30
N LYS A 20 4.81 -1.18 -20.69
CA LYS A 20 3.88 -2.32 -20.67
C LYS A 20 3.43 -2.70 -19.27
N SER A 21 4.35 -2.62 -18.31
CA SER A 21 4.04 -2.85 -16.90
C SER A 21 3.03 -1.83 -16.38
N LEU A 22 3.21 -0.56 -16.72
CA LEU A 22 2.31 0.54 -16.35
C LEU A 22 0.95 0.38 -17.03
N LEU A 23 0.90 0.07 -18.32
CA LEU A 23 -0.35 -0.20 -19.04
C LEU A 23 -1.11 -1.41 -18.48
N ALA A 24 -0.41 -2.49 -18.13
CA ALA A 24 -1.03 -3.66 -17.52
C ALA A 24 -1.63 -3.34 -16.16
N SER A 25 -0.96 -2.52 -15.34
CA SER A 25 -1.47 -2.06 -14.07
C SER A 25 -2.71 -1.17 -14.24
N LEU A 26 -2.66 -0.19 -15.14
CA LEU A 26 -3.82 0.68 -15.43
C LEU A 26 -5.03 -0.12 -15.96
N LEU A 27 -4.79 -1.08 -16.86
CA LEU A 27 -5.85 -1.92 -17.40
C LEU A 27 -6.49 -2.80 -16.33
N SER A 28 -5.71 -3.38 -15.41
CA SER A 28 -6.24 -4.19 -14.32
C SER A 28 -7.07 -3.35 -13.33
N VAL A 29 -6.66 -2.11 -13.06
CA VAL A 29 -7.45 -1.15 -12.26
C VAL A 29 -8.79 -0.87 -12.95
N LEU A 30 -8.77 -0.57 -14.25
CA LEU A 30 -10.00 -0.32 -15.00
C LEU A 30 -10.93 -1.54 -14.98
N ILE A 31 -10.42 -2.74 -15.21
CA ILE A 31 -11.20 -3.99 -15.12
C ILE A 31 -11.82 -4.13 -13.73
N GLY A 32 -11.04 -3.87 -12.67
CA GLY A 32 -11.53 -3.92 -11.29
C GLY A 32 -12.66 -2.93 -11.04
N VAL A 33 -12.50 -1.68 -11.45
CA VAL A 33 -13.51 -0.62 -11.28
C VAL A 33 -14.78 -0.94 -12.08
N PHE A 34 -14.65 -1.43 -13.32
CA PHE A 34 -15.80 -1.87 -14.12
C PHE A 34 -16.54 -3.06 -13.48
N ALA A 35 -15.80 -4.04 -12.95
CA ALA A 35 -16.40 -5.16 -12.25
C ALA A 35 -17.12 -4.73 -10.96
N GLY A 36 -16.54 -3.80 -10.20
CA GLY A 36 -17.20 -3.19 -9.05
C GLY A 36 -18.48 -2.43 -9.43
N ALA A 37 -18.45 -1.69 -10.53
CA ALA A 37 -19.63 -1.00 -11.06
C ALA A 37 -20.72 -1.99 -11.49
N LEU A 38 -20.35 -3.08 -12.15
CA LEU A 38 -21.28 -4.13 -12.55
C LEU A 38 -21.89 -4.84 -11.33
N LEU A 39 -21.09 -5.12 -10.31
CA LEU A 39 -21.54 -5.72 -9.06
C LEU A 39 -22.62 -4.85 -8.38
N VAL A 40 -22.40 -3.54 -8.32
CA VAL A 40 -23.36 -2.58 -7.75
C VAL A 40 -24.70 -2.64 -8.49
N ILE A 41 -24.70 -2.71 -9.83
CA ILE A 41 -25.91 -2.83 -10.64
C ILE A 41 -26.61 -4.17 -10.38
N ILE A 42 -25.85 -5.27 -10.29
CA ILE A 42 -26.41 -6.60 -9.97
C ILE A 42 -27.11 -6.57 -8.61
N ILE A 43 -26.48 -5.95 -7.59
CA ILE A 43 -27.09 -5.81 -6.26
C ILE A 43 -28.39 -4.99 -6.35
N ALA A 44 -28.40 -3.87 -7.11
CA ALA A 44 -29.60 -3.05 -7.28
C ALA A 44 -30.75 -3.80 -7.98
N ILE A 45 -30.45 -4.81 -8.80
CA ILE A 45 -31.47 -5.66 -9.43
C ILE A 45 -31.97 -6.74 -8.47
N ALA A 46 -31.06 -7.28 -7.64
CA ALA A 46 -31.35 -8.39 -6.72
C ALA A 46 -32.07 -7.93 -5.43
N ASP A 47 -31.76 -6.73 -4.96
CA ASP A 47 -32.28 -6.16 -3.71
C ASP A 47 -33.43 -5.20 -4.01
N LYS A 48 -34.63 -5.54 -3.55
CA LYS A 48 -35.85 -4.75 -3.75
C LYS A 48 -35.82 -3.38 -3.04
N ASP A 49 -34.99 -3.23 -2.02
CA ASP A 49 -34.86 -2.00 -1.24
C ASP A 49 -33.93 -1.00 -1.93
N ILE A 50 -33.19 -1.42 -2.96
CA ILE A 50 -32.28 -0.57 -3.72
C ILE A 50 -32.86 -0.29 -5.11
N SER A 51 -33.19 0.99 -5.38
CA SER A 51 -33.68 1.38 -6.69
C SER A 51 -32.58 1.32 -7.75
N LEU A 52 -32.95 1.03 -9.01
CA LEU A 52 -32.00 1.09 -10.14
C LEU A 52 -31.37 2.48 -10.29
N LYS A 53 -32.12 3.53 -9.97
CA LYS A 53 -31.58 4.91 -9.94
C LYS A 53 -30.42 5.02 -8.96
N SER A 54 -30.57 4.46 -7.75
CA SER A 54 -29.51 4.39 -6.73
C SER A 54 -28.31 3.57 -7.22
N GLY A 55 -28.53 2.50 -7.99
CA GLY A 55 -27.47 1.73 -8.63
C GLY A 55 -26.65 2.56 -9.62
N PHE A 56 -27.28 3.35 -10.49
CA PHE A 56 -26.57 4.24 -11.40
C PHE A 56 -25.85 5.39 -10.69
N GLU A 57 -26.43 5.95 -9.64
CA GLU A 57 -25.76 6.95 -8.78
C GLU A 57 -24.52 6.34 -8.12
N ALA A 58 -24.62 5.12 -7.64
CA ALA A 58 -23.50 4.39 -7.03
C ALA A 58 -22.37 4.12 -8.04
N VAL A 59 -22.68 3.76 -9.29
CA VAL A 59 -21.67 3.65 -10.35
C VAL A 59 -20.93 4.98 -10.55
N LYS A 60 -21.68 6.10 -10.65
CA LYS A 60 -21.04 7.43 -10.75
C LYS A 60 -20.14 7.74 -9.56
N LEU A 61 -20.53 7.36 -8.34
CA LEU A 61 -19.73 7.55 -7.15
C LEU A 61 -18.48 6.67 -7.11
N ILE A 62 -18.52 5.46 -7.63
CA ILE A 62 -17.32 4.60 -7.73
C ILE A 62 -16.25 5.28 -8.61
N PHE A 63 -16.65 5.89 -9.73
CA PHE A 63 -15.72 6.55 -10.64
C PHE A 63 -15.32 7.96 -10.19
N PHE A 64 -16.24 8.70 -9.64
CA PHE A 64 -16.10 10.14 -9.40
C PHE A 64 -16.38 10.56 -7.95
N GLY A 65 -16.45 9.62 -6.99
CA GLY A 65 -16.83 9.90 -5.60
C GLY A 65 -15.92 10.89 -4.90
N ILE A 66 -14.61 10.93 -5.22
CA ILE A 66 -13.69 11.95 -4.69
C ILE A 66 -14.05 13.39 -5.12
N PHE A 67 -14.80 13.53 -6.21
CA PHE A 67 -15.27 14.82 -6.73
C PHE A 67 -16.72 15.11 -6.33
N SER A 68 -17.35 14.32 -5.46
CA SER A 68 -18.71 14.59 -4.99
C SER A 68 -18.70 15.74 -3.97
N LYS A 69 -19.64 16.70 -4.14
CA LYS A 69 -19.82 17.85 -3.24
C LYS A 69 -21.01 17.72 -2.30
N GLY A 70 -21.93 16.78 -2.58
CA GLY A 70 -23.17 16.63 -1.84
C GLY A 70 -24.36 16.41 -2.77
N ARG A 71 -25.57 16.46 -2.20
CA ARG A 71 -26.84 16.48 -2.97
C ARG A 71 -27.32 17.90 -3.15
N GLY A 72 -27.76 18.22 -4.36
CA GLY A 72 -28.46 19.47 -4.66
C GLY A 72 -29.89 19.47 -4.17
N GLN A 73 -30.59 20.61 -4.33
CA GLN A 73 -31.99 20.77 -3.95
C GLN A 73 -32.92 19.83 -4.74
N SER A 74 -32.54 19.46 -5.97
CA SER A 74 -33.23 18.47 -6.82
C SER A 74 -32.98 17.01 -6.42
N GLY A 75 -32.17 16.76 -5.38
CA GLY A 75 -31.79 15.43 -4.94
C GLY A 75 -30.69 14.77 -5.79
N GLU A 76 -30.14 15.44 -6.79
CA GLU A 76 -29.03 14.96 -7.61
C GLU A 76 -27.68 15.11 -6.92
N ILE A 77 -26.74 14.19 -7.21
CA ILE A 77 -25.37 14.29 -6.71
C ILE A 77 -24.61 15.32 -7.53
N ILE A 78 -24.12 16.36 -6.87
CA ILE A 78 -23.31 17.41 -7.49
C ILE A 78 -21.86 16.97 -7.50
N PHE A 79 -21.24 16.95 -8.69
CA PHE A 79 -19.84 16.69 -8.88
C PHE A 79 -19.06 17.98 -9.16
N GLY A 80 -17.85 18.06 -8.66
CA GLY A 80 -16.94 19.18 -8.85
C GLY A 80 -15.72 19.04 -7.95
N PHE A 81 -14.81 20.00 -7.96
CA PHE A 81 -13.66 19.97 -7.07
C PHE A 81 -14.12 20.00 -5.60
N SER A 82 -13.83 18.91 -4.85
CA SER A 82 -14.12 18.79 -3.43
C SER A 82 -12.80 18.77 -2.64
N GLY A 83 -12.43 19.91 -2.06
CA GLY A 83 -11.23 20.02 -1.24
C GLY A 83 -11.27 19.05 -0.05
N VAL A 84 -12.43 18.89 0.58
CA VAL A 84 -12.63 17.96 1.70
C VAL A 84 -12.29 16.52 1.31
N ASN A 85 -12.87 16.02 0.21
CA ASN A 85 -12.68 14.63 -0.20
C ASN A 85 -11.25 14.37 -0.65
N ILE A 86 -10.65 15.29 -1.41
CA ILE A 86 -9.27 15.17 -1.89
C ILE A 86 -8.29 15.25 -0.70
N GLY A 87 -8.50 16.18 0.23
CA GLY A 87 -7.68 16.28 1.42
C GLY A 87 -7.80 15.05 2.33
N ASN A 88 -9.01 14.53 2.52
CA ASN A 88 -9.22 13.28 3.28
C ASN A 88 -8.65 12.06 2.55
N MET A 89 -8.67 12.02 1.22
CA MET A 89 -7.99 11.00 0.43
C MET A 89 -6.48 11.02 0.71
N LEU A 90 -5.84 12.19 0.65
CA LEU A 90 -4.41 12.34 0.91
C LEU A 90 -4.06 11.99 2.36
N PHE A 91 -4.91 12.36 3.33
CA PHE A 91 -4.75 11.97 4.73
C PHE A 91 -4.74 10.45 4.91
N ARG A 92 -5.75 9.77 4.37
CA ARG A 92 -5.86 8.31 4.47
C ARG A 92 -4.79 7.58 3.65
N ALA A 93 -4.24 8.21 2.62
CA ALA A 93 -3.15 7.64 1.82
C ALA A 93 -1.86 7.51 2.62
N MET A 94 -1.61 8.33 3.65
CA MET A 94 -0.36 8.29 4.43
C MET A 94 -0.04 6.91 5.01
N PRO A 95 -0.89 6.33 5.88
CA PRO A 95 -0.63 5.01 6.44
C PRO A 95 -0.62 3.92 5.38
N ILE A 96 -1.47 4.01 4.36
CA ILE A 96 -1.59 3.02 3.28
C ILE A 96 -0.34 3.01 2.40
N ILE A 97 0.25 4.16 2.09
CA ILE A 97 1.53 4.24 1.36
C ILE A 97 2.65 3.61 2.20
N MET A 98 2.74 3.93 3.49
CA MET A 98 3.78 3.39 4.37
C MET A 98 3.69 1.87 4.51
N THR A 99 2.50 1.32 4.72
CA THR A 99 2.29 -0.14 4.75
C THR A 99 2.50 -0.78 3.37
N GLY A 100 2.14 -0.10 2.29
CA GLY A 100 2.47 -0.49 0.91
C GLY A 100 3.97 -0.56 0.65
N LEU A 101 4.75 0.41 1.15
CA LEU A 101 6.21 0.39 1.09
C LEU A 101 6.80 -0.75 1.92
N SER A 102 6.24 -1.03 3.12
CA SER A 102 6.60 -2.16 3.97
C SER A 102 6.50 -3.47 3.20
N VAL A 103 5.35 -3.74 2.60
CA VAL A 103 5.11 -4.97 1.84
C VAL A 103 5.94 -5.00 0.55
N SER A 104 6.06 -3.87 -0.17
CA SER A 104 6.88 -3.77 -1.39
C SER A 104 8.36 -4.08 -1.13
N PHE A 105 8.90 -3.59 -0.01
CA PHE A 105 10.28 -3.83 0.39
C PHE A 105 10.53 -5.32 0.67
N ALA A 106 9.62 -5.97 1.41
CA ALA A 106 9.68 -7.39 1.67
C ALA A 106 9.59 -8.21 0.35
N PHE A 107 8.68 -7.88 -0.55
CA PHE A 107 8.56 -8.56 -1.84
C PHE A 107 9.81 -8.45 -2.71
N LYS A 108 10.49 -7.29 -2.72
CA LYS A 108 11.76 -7.13 -3.44
C LYS A 108 12.88 -7.98 -2.85
N SER A 109 12.75 -8.37 -1.59
CA SER A 109 13.67 -9.26 -0.89
C SER A 109 13.27 -10.75 -0.98
N GLY A 110 12.25 -11.09 -1.80
CA GLY A 110 11.72 -12.44 -1.95
C GLY A 110 10.94 -12.95 -0.74
N LEU A 111 10.47 -12.05 0.12
CA LEU A 111 9.74 -12.34 1.36
C LEU A 111 8.33 -11.76 1.30
N PHE A 112 7.41 -12.36 2.03
CA PHE A 112 6.04 -11.88 2.12
C PHE A 112 5.73 -11.38 3.53
N ASN A 113 5.66 -10.04 3.71
CA ASN A 113 5.29 -9.44 5.00
C ASN A 113 3.78 -9.33 5.16
N ILE A 114 3.13 -10.40 5.60
CA ILE A 114 1.73 -10.38 6.04
C ILE A 114 1.59 -9.90 7.49
N GLY A 115 2.71 -9.67 8.18
CA GLY A 115 2.78 -9.17 9.55
C GLY A 115 2.57 -7.65 9.70
N ALA A 116 2.38 -6.93 8.61
CA ALA A 116 2.21 -5.48 8.62
C ALA A 116 1.09 -5.00 9.57
N PRO A 117 -0.09 -5.65 9.72
CA PRO A 117 -1.09 -5.23 10.70
C PRO A 117 -0.62 -5.30 12.14
N GLY A 118 0.08 -6.35 12.55
CA GLY A 118 0.63 -6.47 13.91
C GLY A 118 1.75 -5.45 14.18
N GLN A 119 2.63 -5.24 13.20
CA GLN A 119 3.67 -4.23 13.24
C GLN A 119 3.07 -2.82 13.35
N TYR A 120 1.96 -2.57 12.65
CA TYR A 120 1.18 -1.35 12.72
C TYR A 120 0.60 -1.14 14.13
N LEU A 121 -0.03 -2.17 14.71
CA LEU A 121 -0.63 -2.09 16.07
C LEU A 121 0.43 -1.79 17.15
N ILE A 122 1.56 -2.49 17.12
CA ILE A 122 2.64 -2.25 18.06
C ILE A 122 3.22 -0.84 17.87
N GLY A 123 3.37 -0.40 16.62
CA GLY A 123 3.75 0.97 16.29
C GLY A 123 2.74 2.00 16.82
N THR A 124 1.43 1.73 16.71
CA THR A 124 0.36 2.56 17.29
C THR A 124 0.53 2.71 18.79
N ALA A 125 0.67 1.59 19.51
CA ALA A 125 0.81 1.60 20.96
C ALA A 125 2.04 2.40 21.40
N ALA A 126 3.20 2.13 20.80
CA ALA A 126 4.43 2.83 21.11
C ALA A 126 4.33 4.33 20.82
N THR A 127 3.73 4.72 19.70
CA THR A 127 3.51 6.12 19.35
C THR A 127 2.61 6.84 20.35
N LEU A 128 1.45 6.24 20.67
CA LEU A 128 0.47 6.85 21.59
C LEU A 128 1.02 6.96 23.01
N ILE A 129 1.69 5.91 23.51
CA ILE A 129 2.34 5.94 24.81
C ILE A 129 3.37 7.07 24.86
N THR A 130 4.25 7.17 23.86
CA THR A 130 5.27 8.21 23.82
C THR A 130 4.65 9.61 23.71
N ALA A 131 3.67 9.80 22.84
CA ALA A 131 3.03 11.09 22.61
C ALA A 131 2.22 11.62 23.81
N LEU A 132 1.62 10.72 24.59
CA LEU A 132 0.71 11.08 25.69
C LEU A 132 1.37 11.02 27.08
N SER A 133 2.49 10.28 27.24
CA SER A 133 3.18 10.17 28.53
C SER A 133 4.23 11.25 28.76
N ILE A 134 4.74 11.90 27.72
CA ILE A 134 5.71 12.99 27.86
C ILE A 134 4.95 14.31 27.97
N PRO A 135 5.00 15.03 29.09
CA PRO A 135 4.26 16.30 29.26
C PRO A 135 4.73 17.37 28.27
N SER A 136 3.81 17.96 27.52
CA SER A 136 4.09 19.05 26.57
C SER A 136 4.50 20.36 27.25
N GLU A 137 4.29 20.46 28.55
CA GLU A 137 4.74 21.57 29.41
C GLU A 137 6.26 21.56 29.64
N LEU A 138 6.85 20.34 29.67
CA LEU A 138 8.29 20.13 29.93
C LEU A 138 9.11 19.99 28.67
N VAL A 139 8.52 19.43 27.62
CA VAL A 139 9.20 19.14 26.35
C VAL A 139 8.42 19.73 25.19
N HIS A 140 9.08 20.44 24.31
CA HIS A 140 8.42 21.08 23.17
C HIS A 140 7.66 20.05 22.30
N PRO A 141 6.40 20.29 21.92
CA PRO A 141 5.53 19.34 21.22
C PRO A 141 6.14 18.74 19.93
N LEU A 142 6.94 19.50 19.19
CA LEU A 142 7.65 18.99 18.00
C LEU A 142 8.69 17.90 18.35
N ILE A 143 9.35 18.01 19.48
CA ILE A 143 10.31 16.99 19.95
C ILE A 143 9.55 15.73 20.33
N ILE A 144 8.44 15.87 21.07
CA ILE A 144 7.58 14.75 21.44
C ILE A 144 7.02 14.08 20.17
N TRP A 145 6.57 14.86 19.20
CA TRP A 145 6.11 14.36 17.90
C TRP A 145 7.17 13.50 17.20
N PHE A 146 8.41 14.02 17.12
CA PHE A 146 9.51 13.31 16.48
C PHE A 146 9.89 12.04 17.23
N LEU A 147 9.97 12.09 18.55
CA LEU A 147 10.23 10.91 19.39
C LEU A 147 9.13 9.87 19.24
N SER A 148 7.87 10.30 19.17
CA SER A 148 6.72 9.41 18.99
C SER A 148 6.74 8.72 17.61
N LEU A 149 7.10 9.45 16.55
CA LEU A 149 7.29 8.88 15.22
C LEU A 149 8.42 7.84 15.22
N LEU A 150 9.57 8.16 15.81
CA LEU A 150 10.70 7.23 15.92
C LEU A 150 10.34 6.02 16.78
N SER A 151 9.61 6.21 17.88
CA SER A 151 9.12 5.14 18.75
C SER A 151 8.24 4.17 17.95
N GLY A 152 7.25 4.66 17.21
CA GLY A 152 6.39 3.84 16.36
C GLY A 152 7.18 3.04 15.32
N MET A 153 8.15 3.67 14.66
CA MET A 153 9.03 3.03 13.70
C MET A 153 9.93 1.96 14.34
N LEU A 154 10.51 2.27 15.51
CA LEU A 154 11.42 1.36 16.23
C LEU A 154 10.68 0.12 16.72
N PHE A 155 9.55 0.29 17.40
CA PHE A 155 8.79 -0.84 17.94
C PHE A 155 8.13 -1.66 16.83
N GLY A 156 7.70 -1.03 15.74
CA GLY A 156 7.30 -1.73 14.53
C GLY A 156 8.43 -2.57 13.94
N ALA A 157 9.67 -2.04 13.90
CA ALA A 157 10.84 -2.77 13.44
C ALA A 157 11.17 -3.96 14.35
N LEU A 158 11.19 -3.76 15.67
CA LEU A 158 11.44 -4.83 16.64
C LEU A 158 10.41 -5.96 16.52
N TRP A 159 9.13 -5.60 16.33
CA TRP A 159 8.08 -6.59 16.10
C TRP A 159 8.27 -7.34 14.80
N GLY A 160 8.71 -6.65 13.75
CA GLY A 160 9.05 -7.27 12.47
C GLY A 160 10.23 -8.23 12.53
N VAL A 161 11.19 -8.00 13.43
CA VAL A 161 12.34 -8.91 13.64
C VAL A 161 11.88 -10.31 14.05
N ILE A 162 10.77 -10.47 14.78
CA ILE A 162 10.30 -11.77 15.28
C ILE A 162 10.04 -12.76 14.14
N PRO A 163 9.13 -12.50 13.18
CA PRO A 163 8.91 -13.41 12.04
C PRO A 163 10.15 -13.51 11.15
N GLY A 164 10.93 -12.44 11.04
CA GLY A 164 12.21 -12.44 10.31
C GLY A 164 13.23 -13.41 10.92
N PHE A 165 13.33 -13.44 12.23
CA PHE A 165 14.20 -14.38 12.97
C PHE A 165 13.74 -15.83 12.78
N PHE A 166 12.46 -16.10 12.93
CA PHE A 166 11.91 -17.44 12.74
C PHE A 166 12.16 -17.95 11.31
N ARG A 167 12.01 -17.09 10.31
CA ARG A 167 12.32 -17.43 8.93
C ARG A 167 13.81 -17.68 8.69
N ALA A 168 14.68 -16.81 9.22
CA ALA A 168 16.12 -16.83 8.94
C ALA A 168 16.84 -17.99 9.64
N TYR A 169 16.52 -18.25 10.91
CA TYR A 169 17.28 -19.17 11.77
C TYR A 169 16.58 -20.50 12.01
N LEU A 170 15.25 -20.51 12.09
CA LEU A 170 14.47 -21.72 12.35
C LEU A 170 13.84 -22.32 11.08
N GLY A 171 13.91 -21.62 9.93
CA GLY A 171 13.33 -22.08 8.68
C GLY A 171 11.80 -22.10 8.67
N ILE A 172 11.14 -21.49 9.66
CA ILE A 172 9.67 -21.44 9.76
C ILE A 172 9.14 -20.54 8.64
N ASN A 173 7.99 -20.91 8.08
CA ASN A 173 7.32 -20.10 7.06
C ASN A 173 6.97 -18.71 7.61
N GLU A 174 7.42 -17.66 6.92
CA GLU A 174 7.23 -16.27 7.34
C GLU A 174 5.76 -15.85 7.36
N VAL A 175 4.91 -16.45 6.51
CA VAL A 175 3.47 -16.15 6.49
C VAL A 175 2.81 -16.66 7.77
N LEU A 176 3.10 -17.90 8.17
CA LEU A 176 2.55 -18.50 9.37
C LEU A 176 2.99 -17.73 10.63
N SER A 177 4.30 -17.46 10.77
CA SER A 177 4.83 -16.72 11.92
C SER A 177 4.29 -15.29 11.97
N SER A 178 4.13 -14.62 10.82
CA SER A 178 3.54 -13.28 10.74
C SER A 178 2.08 -13.25 11.17
N ILE A 179 1.26 -14.21 10.73
CA ILE A 179 -0.15 -14.31 11.15
C ILE A 179 -0.24 -14.50 12.67
N MET A 180 0.58 -15.38 13.25
CA MET A 180 0.59 -15.60 14.70
C MET A 180 1.00 -14.32 15.46
N THR A 181 2.05 -13.64 15.00
CA THR A 181 2.49 -12.38 15.64
C THR A 181 1.48 -11.26 15.49
N ASN A 182 0.65 -11.22 14.45
CA ASN A 182 -0.44 -10.25 14.33
C ASN A 182 -1.45 -10.39 15.48
N TRP A 183 -1.89 -11.62 15.76
CA TRP A 183 -2.86 -11.86 16.85
C TRP A 183 -2.25 -11.66 18.23
N ILE A 184 -0.96 -11.98 18.41
CA ILE A 184 -0.24 -11.68 19.64
C ILE A 184 -0.16 -10.15 19.82
N ALA A 185 0.14 -9.37 18.76
CA ALA A 185 0.16 -7.92 18.81
C ALA A 185 -1.20 -7.34 19.21
N ALA A 186 -2.29 -7.86 18.64
CA ALA A 186 -3.65 -7.40 18.94
C ALA A 186 -3.98 -7.59 20.42
N ASN A 187 -3.72 -8.79 20.96
CA ASN A 187 -3.96 -9.07 22.37
C ASN A 187 -3.04 -8.26 23.31
N LEU A 188 -1.76 -8.14 22.93
CA LEU A 188 -0.79 -7.36 23.72
C LEU A 188 -1.15 -5.89 23.80
N VAL A 189 -1.56 -5.27 22.69
CA VAL A 189 -1.95 -3.86 22.65
C VAL A 189 -3.25 -3.63 23.43
N THR A 190 -4.21 -4.54 23.33
CA THR A 190 -5.43 -4.51 24.15
C THR A 190 -5.08 -4.57 25.63
N TRP A 191 -4.24 -5.51 26.04
CA TRP A 191 -3.80 -5.66 27.44
C TRP A 191 -3.04 -4.43 27.97
N ILE A 192 -2.17 -3.82 27.14
CA ILE A 192 -1.42 -2.59 27.51
C ILE A 192 -2.40 -1.44 27.81
N PHE A 193 -3.45 -1.28 27.02
CA PHE A 193 -4.37 -0.16 27.15
C PHE A 193 -5.51 -0.43 28.13
N GLU A 194 -5.80 -1.67 28.49
CA GLU A 194 -6.91 -2.05 29.37
C GLU A 194 -6.86 -1.33 30.74
N ASN A 195 -5.66 -1.16 31.31
CA ASN A 195 -5.45 -0.48 32.58
C ASN A 195 -4.63 0.81 32.44
N SER A 196 -4.51 1.34 31.24
CA SER A 196 -3.71 2.53 30.98
C SER A 196 -4.45 3.80 31.43
N PRO A 197 -3.75 4.76 32.05
CA PRO A 197 -4.30 6.08 32.35
C PRO A 197 -4.57 6.91 31.09
N LEU A 198 -4.09 6.46 29.92
CA LEU A 198 -4.26 7.14 28.64
C LEU A 198 -5.64 6.92 27.99
N ARG A 199 -6.52 6.17 28.66
CA ARG A 199 -7.90 5.98 28.20
C ARG A 199 -8.68 7.28 28.31
N ASN A 200 -9.58 7.50 27.34
CA ASN A 200 -10.49 8.63 27.38
C ASN A 200 -11.56 8.40 28.48
N GLY A 201 -11.29 8.88 29.68
CA GLY A 201 -12.20 8.76 30.82
C GLY A 201 -13.15 9.94 30.97
N ALA A 202 -12.96 11.04 30.23
CA ALA A 202 -13.76 12.25 30.34
C ALA A 202 -15.14 12.12 29.68
N ASP A 203 -15.29 11.25 28.70
CA ASP A 203 -16.52 10.99 27.96
C ASP A 203 -16.97 9.54 28.16
N SER A 204 -18.10 9.34 28.86
CA SER A 204 -18.65 8.00 29.11
C SER A 204 -18.94 7.19 27.85
N GLY A 205 -19.19 7.85 26.71
CA GLY A 205 -19.37 7.23 25.42
C GLY A 205 -18.07 6.77 24.75
N LYS A 206 -16.90 7.16 25.29
CA LYS A 206 -15.57 6.93 24.71
C LYS A 206 -14.62 6.09 25.56
N VAL A 207 -15.13 5.40 26.55
CA VAL A 207 -14.32 4.56 27.48
C VAL A 207 -13.44 3.54 26.75
N GLY A 208 -13.84 3.09 25.55
CA GLY A 208 -13.06 2.17 24.70
C GLY A 208 -11.99 2.84 23.84
N TYR A 209 -11.80 4.16 23.96
CA TYR A 209 -10.84 4.91 23.14
C TYR A 209 -9.65 5.40 23.98
N ILE A 210 -8.52 5.58 23.32
CA ILE A 210 -7.36 6.29 23.85
C ILE A 210 -7.49 7.77 23.53
N MET A 211 -7.02 8.64 24.43
CA MET A 211 -6.98 10.09 24.23
C MET A 211 -6.30 10.47 22.91
N LYS A 212 -6.72 11.57 22.32
CA LYS A 212 -6.07 12.11 21.13
C LYS A 212 -4.73 12.73 21.49
N THR A 213 -3.77 12.62 20.57
CA THR A 213 -2.46 13.26 20.78
C THR A 213 -2.55 14.79 20.82
N SER A 214 -3.62 15.37 20.25
CA SER A 214 -3.93 16.80 20.35
C SER A 214 -4.22 17.27 21.78
N GLU A 215 -4.66 16.38 22.67
CA GLU A 215 -4.89 16.72 24.10
C GLU A 215 -3.57 17.04 24.80
N ASN A 216 -2.46 16.46 24.34
CA ASN A 216 -1.11 16.83 24.77
C ASN A 216 -0.41 17.80 23.79
N SER A 217 -1.16 18.54 22.99
CA SER A 217 -0.64 19.48 21.98
C SER A 217 0.28 18.85 20.92
N VAL A 218 0.36 17.51 20.87
CA VAL A 218 1.22 16.77 19.94
C VAL A 218 0.44 16.46 18.67
N MET A 219 0.64 17.24 17.64
CA MET A 219 -0.01 17.02 16.35
C MET A 219 0.90 17.38 15.17
N THR A 220 0.65 16.73 14.01
CA THR A 220 1.36 17.02 12.78
C THR A 220 0.96 18.39 12.25
N ALA A 221 1.93 19.24 11.96
CA ALA A 221 1.70 20.57 11.40
C ALA A 221 0.94 20.49 10.07
N LYS A 222 0.04 21.44 9.85
CA LYS A 222 -0.77 21.49 8.60
C LYS A 222 -0.06 22.20 7.44
N LEU A 223 0.90 23.08 7.74
CA LEU A 223 1.72 23.83 6.78
C LEU A 223 0.89 24.55 5.67
N GLY A 224 -0.30 25.02 6.01
CA GLY A 224 -1.18 25.72 5.08
C GLY A 224 -1.99 24.83 4.13
N LEU A 225 -1.86 23.51 4.22
CA LEU A 225 -2.67 22.57 3.42
C LEU A 225 -4.15 22.63 3.80
N ASP A 226 -4.48 23.01 5.02
CA ASP A 226 -5.83 23.25 5.51
C ASP A 226 -6.53 24.43 4.83
N ARG A 227 -5.80 25.38 4.29
CA ARG A 227 -6.35 26.48 3.48
C ARG A 227 -6.68 26.04 2.04
N ILE A 228 -5.89 25.11 1.48
CA ILE A 228 -6.10 24.58 0.13
C ILE A 228 -7.24 23.54 0.14
N PHE A 229 -7.29 22.71 1.19
CA PHE A 229 -8.25 21.62 1.37
C PHE A 229 -9.11 21.87 2.60
N GLU A 230 -9.81 22.99 2.59
CA GLU A 230 -10.61 23.47 3.72
C GLU A 230 -11.63 22.42 4.20
N GLY A 231 -11.72 22.23 5.53
CA GLY A 231 -12.59 21.22 6.14
C GLY A 231 -12.08 19.77 6.09
N SER A 232 -10.89 19.52 5.53
CA SER A 232 -10.28 18.18 5.49
C SER A 232 -9.36 17.91 6.66
N GLN A 233 -9.00 16.62 6.84
CA GLN A 233 -8.04 16.17 7.87
C GLN A 233 -6.58 16.20 7.40
N ILE A 234 -6.30 16.72 6.21
CA ILE A 234 -4.94 16.73 5.65
C ILE A 234 -3.95 17.48 6.55
N ASN A 235 -2.75 16.98 6.60
CA ASN A 235 -1.62 17.60 7.27
C ASN A 235 -0.32 17.35 6.49
N ALA A 236 0.77 17.99 6.87
CA ALA A 236 2.06 17.87 6.19
C ALA A 236 2.69 16.46 6.31
N GLY A 237 2.11 15.56 7.10
CA GLY A 237 2.55 14.19 7.23
C GLY A 237 2.59 13.41 5.91
N ILE A 238 1.83 13.84 4.89
CA ILE A 238 1.85 13.22 3.55
C ILE A 238 3.22 13.31 2.86
N ILE A 239 4.04 14.29 3.22
CA ILE A 239 5.39 14.45 2.66
C ILE A 239 6.29 13.28 3.08
N ILE A 240 6.09 12.74 4.28
CA ILE A 240 6.93 11.71 4.87
C ILE A 240 6.85 10.38 4.10
N PRO A 241 5.67 9.81 3.81
CA PRO A 241 5.55 8.61 2.97
C PRO A 241 6.16 8.80 1.57
N CYS A 242 5.99 9.99 0.96
CA CYS A 242 6.60 10.29 -0.33
C CYS A 242 8.13 10.30 -0.24
N MET A 243 8.69 10.88 0.83
CA MET A 243 10.12 10.87 1.09
C MET A 243 10.64 9.44 1.32
N PHE A 244 9.95 8.63 2.13
CA PHE A 244 10.31 7.23 2.33
C PHE A 244 10.22 6.41 1.04
N ALA A 245 9.26 6.68 0.16
CA ALA A 245 9.18 6.00 -1.14
C ALA A 245 10.44 6.25 -1.98
N VAL A 246 10.96 7.49 -1.99
CA VAL A 246 12.20 7.84 -2.69
C VAL A 246 13.41 7.17 -2.01
N ILE A 247 13.49 7.22 -0.68
CA ILE A 247 14.59 6.57 0.09
C ILE A 247 14.61 5.07 -0.20
N ILE A 248 13.47 4.38 -0.10
CA ILE A 248 13.36 2.94 -0.37
C ILE A 248 13.70 2.62 -1.82
N TYR A 249 13.28 3.47 -2.78
CA TYR A 249 13.66 3.33 -4.18
C TYR A 249 15.18 3.40 -4.35
N ILE A 250 15.85 4.36 -3.72
CA ILE A 250 17.32 4.50 -3.77
C ILE A 250 17.98 3.28 -3.13
N ILE A 251 17.54 2.85 -1.94
CA ILE A 251 18.08 1.68 -1.24
C ILE A 251 17.99 0.45 -2.14
N ILE A 252 16.82 0.12 -2.67
CA ILE A 252 16.60 -1.08 -3.48
C ILE A 252 17.35 -1.02 -4.83
N SER A 253 17.42 0.16 -5.45
CA SER A 253 17.87 0.28 -6.86
C SER A 253 19.32 0.70 -7.01
N LYS A 254 19.90 1.39 -6.01
CA LYS A 254 21.20 2.06 -6.13
C LYS A 254 22.23 1.64 -5.08
N THR A 255 21.87 0.81 -4.09
CA THR A 255 22.81 0.40 -3.03
C THR A 255 23.18 -1.08 -3.10
N THR A 256 24.32 -1.42 -2.49
CA THR A 256 24.78 -2.83 -2.30
C THR A 256 23.77 -3.61 -1.47
N LEU A 257 23.20 -3.01 -0.43
CA LEU A 257 22.15 -3.61 0.39
C LEU A 257 20.95 -4.06 -0.48
N GLY A 258 20.47 -3.21 -1.37
CA GLY A 258 19.37 -3.54 -2.27
C GLY A 258 19.73 -4.65 -3.26
N PHE A 259 20.98 -4.71 -3.70
CA PHE A 259 21.49 -5.81 -4.52
C PHE A 259 21.45 -7.13 -3.74
N GLU A 260 22.01 -7.16 -2.52
CA GLU A 260 22.06 -8.34 -1.67
C GLU A 260 20.68 -8.86 -1.29
N LEU A 261 19.73 -7.95 -0.97
CA LEU A 261 18.33 -8.31 -0.70
C LEU A 261 17.67 -8.99 -1.90
N LYS A 262 17.86 -8.44 -3.10
CA LYS A 262 17.32 -9.04 -4.34
C LYS A 262 17.99 -10.37 -4.68
N ALA A 263 19.30 -10.49 -4.46
CA ALA A 263 20.03 -11.74 -4.68
C ALA A 263 19.52 -12.85 -3.74
N CYS A 264 19.36 -12.54 -2.44
CA CYS A 264 18.76 -13.46 -1.46
C CYS A 264 17.34 -13.86 -1.82
N GLY A 265 16.54 -12.93 -2.33
CA GLY A 265 15.17 -13.18 -2.76
C GLY A 265 15.06 -14.01 -4.03
N SER A 266 16.04 -13.92 -4.93
CA SER A 266 16.07 -14.67 -6.18
C SER A 266 16.55 -16.11 -5.98
N ASN A 267 17.68 -16.28 -5.31
CA ASN A 267 18.22 -17.60 -4.95
C ASN A 267 19.12 -17.45 -3.71
N ARG A 268 18.61 -17.86 -2.55
CA ARG A 268 19.29 -17.75 -1.27
C ARG A 268 20.61 -18.53 -1.24
N LEU A 269 20.63 -19.76 -1.72
CA LEU A 269 21.82 -20.59 -1.70
C LEU A 269 22.93 -19.98 -2.56
N ALA A 270 22.61 -19.55 -3.79
CA ALA A 270 23.55 -18.88 -4.64
C ALA A 270 24.10 -17.58 -4.03
N ALA A 271 23.26 -16.81 -3.33
CA ALA A 271 23.68 -15.61 -2.63
C ALA A 271 24.64 -15.93 -1.46
N GLU A 272 24.38 -17.00 -0.71
CA GLU A 272 25.26 -17.46 0.37
C GLU A 272 26.62 -17.93 -0.18
N TYR A 273 26.65 -18.64 -1.31
CA TYR A 273 27.92 -19.01 -1.99
C TYR A 273 28.70 -17.79 -2.48
N ALA A 274 28.00 -16.71 -2.86
CA ALA A 274 28.63 -15.44 -3.22
C ALA A 274 29.09 -14.61 -1.99
N GLY A 275 29.01 -15.14 -0.78
CA GLY A 275 29.45 -14.49 0.46
C GLY A 275 28.41 -13.55 1.09
N ILE A 276 27.18 -13.52 0.61
CA ILE A 276 26.11 -12.68 1.18
C ILE A 276 25.54 -13.35 2.42
N LYS A 277 25.45 -12.60 3.53
CA LYS A 277 24.90 -13.10 4.81
C LYS A 277 23.36 -13.19 4.75
N GLY A 278 22.81 -14.20 4.06
CA GLY A 278 21.38 -14.34 3.77
C GLY A 278 20.48 -14.25 5.01
N LYS A 279 20.84 -14.89 6.13
CA LYS A 279 20.08 -14.84 7.39
C LYS A 279 19.91 -13.40 7.90
N SER A 280 21.00 -12.64 7.95
CA SER A 280 20.97 -11.24 8.41
C SER A 280 20.12 -10.36 7.47
N ARG A 281 20.15 -10.61 6.15
CA ARG A 281 19.37 -9.84 5.18
C ARG A 281 17.88 -10.11 5.30
N ILE A 282 17.46 -11.33 5.63
CA ILE A 282 16.05 -11.67 5.91
C ILE A 282 15.56 -10.91 7.14
N VAL A 283 16.29 -10.96 8.26
CA VAL A 283 15.91 -10.25 9.49
C VAL A 283 15.84 -8.73 9.25
N LEU A 284 16.83 -8.17 8.54
CA LEU A 284 16.86 -6.75 8.20
C LEU A 284 15.65 -6.35 7.30
N ALA A 285 15.28 -7.20 6.35
CA ALA A 285 14.13 -6.94 5.48
C ALA A 285 12.84 -6.81 6.29
N PHE A 286 12.61 -7.71 7.24
CA PHE A 286 11.45 -7.65 8.14
C PHE A 286 11.52 -6.48 9.12
N ALA A 287 12.71 -6.12 9.62
CA ALA A 287 12.89 -4.96 10.49
C ALA A 287 12.54 -3.66 9.77
N VAL A 288 13.05 -3.46 8.54
CA VAL A 288 12.73 -2.29 7.72
C VAL A 288 11.24 -2.26 7.36
N ALA A 289 10.66 -3.41 6.96
CA ALA A 289 9.25 -3.52 6.68
C ALA A 289 8.40 -3.16 7.91
N GLY A 290 8.76 -3.67 9.09
CA GLY A 290 8.09 -3.34 10.35
C GLY A 290 8.20 -1.86 10.72
N SER A 291 9.39 -1.26 10.53
CA SER A 291 9.61 0.17 10.74
C SER A 291 8.69 1.03 9.88
N LEU A 292 8.54 0.70 8.60
CA LEU A 292 7.65 1.42 7.69
C LEU A 292 6.19 1.26 8.10
N SER A 293 5.76 0.06 8.51
CA SER A 293 4.39 -0.18 8.98
C SER A 293 4.08 0.58 10.25
N GLY A 294 4.98 0.53 11.26
CA GLY A 294 4.84 1.31 12.50
C GLY A 294 4.90 2.81 12.28
N GLY A 295 5.74 3.28 11.34
CA GLY A 295 5.76 4.68 10.91
C GLY A 295 4.46 5.15 10.26
N GLY A 296 3.79 4.27 9.51
CA GLY A 296 2.44 4.54 8.96
C GLY A 296 1.41 4.75 10.06
N ALA A 297 1.44 3.91 11.10
CA ALA A 297 0.60 4.06 12.29
C ALA A 297 0.87 5.39 13.02
N ALA A 298 2.14 5.70 13.22
CA ALA A 298 2.55 6.95 13.86
C ALA A 298 2.02 8.18 13.14
N LEU A 299 2.16 8.25 11.82
CA LEU A 299 1.66 9.37 11.03
C LEU A 299 0.14 9.52 11.12
N TYR A 300 -0.59 8.41 11.19
CA TYR A 300 -2.04 8.43 11.28
C TYR A 300 -2.53 8.97 12.62
N TYR A 301 -1.97 8.48 13.72
CA TYR A 301 -2.41 8.88 15.07
C TYR A 301 -1.80 10.21 15.55
N LEU A 302 -0.60 10.58 15.10
CA LEU A 302 0.00 11.89 15.34
C LEU A 302 -0.67 13.03 14.55
N SER A 303 -1.71 12.74 13.76
CA SER A 303 -2.55 13.79 13.15
C SER A 303 -3.27 14.67 14.15
N GLY A 304 -3.47 14.17 15.39
CA GLY A 304 -4.24 14.83 16.45
C GLY A 304 -5.75 14.71 16.30
N ASN A 305 -6.25 14.19 15.17
CA ASN A 305 -7.69 14.10 14.88
C ASN A 305 -8.26 12.68 15.03
N THR A 306 -7.39 11.67 15.15
CA THR A 306 -7.77 10.26 15.13
C THR A 306 -7.67 9.66 16.53
N GLU A 307 -8.73 8.99 16.97
CA GLU A 307 -8.78 8.24 18.21
C GLU A 307 -8.47 6.76 17.93
N PHE A 308 -7.76 6.11 18.85
CA PHE A 308 -7.51 4.67 18.78
C PHE A 308 -8.52 3.91 19.64
N PHE A 309 -9.31 3.05 19.02
CA PHE A 309 -10.28 2.20 19.71
C PHE A 309 -9.58 0.90 20.13
N TRP A 310 -9.24 0.79 21.41
CA TRP A 310 -8.49 -0.33 21.98
C TRP A 310 -9.39 -1.50 22.43
N SER A 311 -10.66 -1.24 22.74
CA SER A 311 -11.57 -2.22 23.36
C SER A 311 -12.27 -3.15 22.35
N THR A 312 -12.02 -2.99 21.07
CA THR A 312 -12.47 -3.99 20.09
C THR A 312 -11.73 -5.29 20.31
N TYR A 313 -12.52 -6.34 20.43
CA TYR A 313 -11.96 -7.69 20.40
C TYR A 313 -11.14 -7.89 19.11
N GLN A 314 -9.88 -7.50 19.19
CA GLN A 314 -8.78 -7.86 18.31
C GLN A 314 -9.08 -7.78 16.81
N SER A 315 -9.73 -6.73 16.36
CA SER A 315 -9.75 -6.45 14.93
C SER A 315 -8.38 -5.90 14.52
N LEU A 316 -7.75 -6.62 13.61
CA LEU A 316 -6.51 -6.14 13.02
C LEU A 316 -6.78 -4.92 12.13
N PRO A 317 -5.93 -3.88 12.16
CA PRO A 317 -6.15 -2.65 11.39
C PRO A 317 -6.14 -2.91 9.88
N THR A 318 -7.18 -2.40 9.22
CA THR A 318 -7.33 -2.53 7.76
C THR A 318 -6.21 -1.84 7.00
N GLU A 319 -5.64 -0.77 7.54
CA GLU A 319 -4.51 -0.03 6.98
C GLU A 319 -3.27 -0.92 6.82
N GLY A 320 -3.06 -1.84 7.75
CA GLY A 320 -1.97 -2.83 7.66
C GLY A 320 -2.17 -3.81 6.51
N PHE A 321 -3.39 -4.29 6.29
CA PHE A 321 -3.72 -5.20 5.19
C PHE A 321 -3.76 -4.49 3.83
N ASN A 322 -4.22 -3.24 3.78
CA ASN A 322 -4.29 -2.45 2.55
C ASN A 322 -2.93 -2.22 1.89
N GLY A 323 -1.84 -2.38 2.63
CA GLY A 323 -0.48 -2.37 2.08
C GLY A 323 -0.22 -3.49 1.05
N ILE A 324 -0.87 -4.65 1.20
CA ILE A 324 -0.67 -5.81 0.30
C ILE A 324 -1.15 -5.51 -1.13
N PRO A 325 -2.43 -5.19 -1.36
CA PRO A 325 -2.91 -4.86 -2.70
C PRO A 325 -2.22 -3.61 -3.29
N VAL A 326 -1.85 -2.64 -2.47
CA VAL A 326 -1.11 -1.45 -2.91
C VAL A 326 0.28 -1.84 -3.46
N ALA A 327 1.00 -2.71 -2.76
CA ALA A 327 2.30 -3.21 -3.21
C ALA A 327 2.18 -4.03 -4.51
N LEU A 328 1.15 -4.87 -4.62
CA LEU A 328 0.89 -5.68 -5.81
C LEU A 328 0.52 -4.81 -7.01
N LEU A 329 -0.37 -3.84 -6.83
CA LEU A 329 -0.78 -2.90 -7.87
C LEU A 329 0.40 -2.06 -8.37
N ALA A 330 1.29 -1.66 -7.46
CA ALA A 330 2.54 -0.96 -7.79
C ALA A 330 3.62 -1.88 -8.39
N LEU A 331 3.38 -3.19 -8.54
CA LEU A 331 4.39 -4.19 -8.93
C LEU A 331 5.65 -4.11 -8.04
N SER A 332 5.44 -3.83 -6.77
CA SER A 332 6.49 -3.61 -5.76
C SER A 332 7.49 -2.51 -6.15
N ASN A 333 7.08 -1.52 -6.95
CA ASN A 333 7.88 -0.34 -7.23
C ASN A 333 7.57 0.73 -6.15
N PRO A 334 8.56 1.20 -5.37
CA PRO A 334 8.33 2.14 -4.28
C PRO A 334 7.68 3.46 -4.72
N ILE A 335 8.05 3.98 -5.88
CA ILE A 335 7.43 5.19 -6.43
C ILE A 335 5.99 4.90 -6.89
N GLY A 336 5.75 3.73 -7.49
CA GLY A 336 4.41 3.26 -7.87
C GLY A 336 3.47 3.12 -6.66
N VAL A 337 4.01 2.80 -5.47
CA VAL A 337 3.23 2.68 -4.22
C VAL A 337 2.55 3.98 -3.83
N ILE A 338 3.13 5.14 -4.13
CA ILE A 338 2.50 6.44 -3.88
C ILE A 338 1.17 6.53 -4.65
N PHE A 339 1.20 6.24 -5.95
CA PHE A 339 0.02 6.32 -6.81
C PHE A 339 -1.03 5.26 -6.46
N SER A 340 -0.60 4.01 -6.20
CA SER A 340 -1.52 2.95 -5.82
C SER A 340 -2.11 3.16 -4.42
N GLY A 341 -1.36 3.76 -3.49
CA GLY A 341 -1.87 4.16 -2.17
C GLY A 341 -2.90 5.28 -2.25
N CYS A 342 -2.67 6.30 -3.07
CA CYS A 342 -3.65 7.34 -3.36
C CYS A 342 -4.91 6.76 -4.03
N PHE A 343 -4.76 5.83 -4.96
CA PHE A 343 -5.89 5.16 -5.60
C PHE A 343 -6.72 4.35 -4.59
N MET A 344 -6.09 3.57 -3.72
CA MET A 344 -6.78 2.82 -2.67
C MET A 344 -7.53 3.75 -1.71
N SER A 345 -6.92 4.86 -1.34
CA SER A 345 -7.55 5.87 -0.50
C SER A 345 -8.72 6.56 -1.22
N ALA A 346 -8.60 6.82 -2.54
CA ALA A 346 -9.69 7.36 -3.35
C ALA A 346 -10.90 6.41 -3.39
N LEU A 347 -10.66 5.10 -3.52
CA LEU A 347 -11.73 4.08 -3.43
C LEU A 347 -12.39 4.07 -2.04
N SER A 348 -11.61 4.21 -0.96
CA SER A 348 -12.16 4.33 0.39
C SER A 348 -13.07 5.55 0.54
N ILE A 349 -12.68 6.71 0.00
CA ILE A 349 -13.53 7.92 0.00
C ILE A 349 -14.77 7.71 -0.88
N ALA A 350 -14.61 7.13 -2.08
CA ALA A 350 -15.74 6.81 -2.95
C ALA A 350 -16.75 5.88 -2.23
N GLY A 351 -16.26 4.88 -1.50
CA GLY A 351 -17.08 3.99 -0.68
C GLY A 351 -17.85 4.73 0.44
N GLN A 352 -17.22 5.70 1.10
CA GLN A 352 -17.91 6.53 2.08
C GLN A 352 -19.02 7.39 1.43
N GLN A 353 -18.74 7.97 0.26
CA GLN A 353 -19.75 8.75 -0.46
C GLN A 353 -20.90 7.85 -0.94
N LEU A 354 -20.59 6.61 -1.31
CA LEU A 354 -21.60 5.62 -1.67
C LEU A 354 -22.56 5.34 -0.51
N LYS A 355 -22.02 5.12 0.70
CA LYS A 355 -22.79 4.97 1.93
C LYS A 355 -23.62 6.23 2.25
N ASN A 356 -23.05 7.42 2.06
CA ASN A 356 -23.71 8.68 2.43
C ASN A 356 -24.82 9.09 1.48
N PHE A 357 -24.70 8.75 0.19
CA PHE A 357 -25.61 9.26 -0.86
C PHE A 357 -26.50 8.20 -1.50
N THR A 358 -26.36 6.93 -1.14
CA THR A 358 -27.14 5.85 -1.75
C THR A 358 -27.73 4.92 -0.69
N ALA A 359 -28.58 4.00 -1.09
CA ALA A 359 -29.16 2.99 -0.20
C ALA A 359 -28.17 1.84 0.12
N TYR A 360 -26.93 1.87 -0.39
CA TYR A 360 -25.95 0.84 -0.12
C TYR A 360 -25.39 0.96 1.30
N ASN A 361 -25.45 -0.14 2.05
CA ASN A 361 -24.90 -0.20 3.38
C ASN A 361 -23.36 -0.38 3.36
N GLU A 362 -22.73 -0.27 4.53
CA GLU A 362 -21.27 -0.36 4.68
C GLU A 362 -20.68 -1.69 4.23
N ASN A 363 -21.40 -2.80 4.46
CA ASN A 363 -20.94 -4.13 4.09
C ASN A 363 -20.90 -4.31 2.57
N ILE A 364 -21.93 -3.86 1.87
CA ILE A 364 -22.00 -3.89 0.40
C ILE A 364 -20.87 -3.04 -0.18
N THR A 365 -20.66 -1.84 0.36
CA THR A 365 -19.60 -0.95 -0.05
C THR A 365 -18.22 -1.61 0.11
N SER A 366 -17.98 -2.27 1.23
CA SER A 366 -16.72 -2.99 1.49
C SER A 366 -16.50 -4.15 0.51
N ILE A 367 -17.55 -4.89 0.16
CA ILE A 367 -17.48 -5.97 -0.84
C ILE A 367 -17.13 -5.39 -2.22
N VAL A 368 -17.76 -4.29 -2.64
CA VAL A 368 -17.47 -3.62 -3.92
C VAL A 368 -16.00 -3.21 -3.99
N ILE A 369 -15.48 -2.57 -2.93
CA ILE A 369 -14.08 -2.18 -2.85
C ILE A 369 -13.17 -3.41 -2.93
N ALA A 370 -13.49 -4.47 -2.17
CA ALA A 370 -12.71 -5.71 -2.17
C ALA A 370 -12.63 -6.35 -3.57
N VAL A 371 -13.71 -6.37 -4.33
CA VAL A 371 -13.74 -6.88 -5.72
C VAL A 371 -12.87 -6.02 -6.64
N ILE A 372 -12.96 -4.69 -6.53
CA ILE A 372 -12.13 -3.77 -7.32
C ILE A 372 -10.65 -4.05 -7.05
N VAL A 373 -10.28 -4.14 -5.78
CA VAL A 373 -8.91 -4.37 -5.34
C VAL A 373 -8.41 -5.74 -5.79
N TYR A 374 -9.22 -6.79 -5.60
CA TYR A 374 -8.89 -8.14 -6.00
C TYR A 374 -8.59 -8.25 -7.49
N LEU A 375 -9.45 -7.70 -8.33
CA LEU A 375 -9.26 -7.73 -9.78
C LEU A 375 -8.09 -6.84 -10.24
N SER A 376 -7.85 -5.72 -9.57
CA SER A 376 -6.69 -4.89 -9.87
C SER A 376 -5.35 -5.58 -9.57
N ALA A 377 -5.32 -6.54 -8.64
CA ALA A 377 -4.14 -7.34 -8.34
C ALA A 377 -3.72 -8.29 -9.49
N PHE A 378 -4.63 -8.59 -10.45
CA PHE A 378 -4.32 -9.40 -11.64
C PHE A 378 -3.39 -8.71 -12.66
N SER A 379 -2.89 -7.53 -12.36
CA SER A 379 -1.93 -6.80 -13.21
C SER A 379 -0.71 -7.63 -13.64
N LEU A 380 -0.22 -8.52 -12.78
CA LEU A 380 0.89 -9.43 -13.10
C LEU A 380 0.52 -10.43 -14.19
N ILE A 381 -0.69 -10.97 -14.16
CA ILE A 381 -1.18 -11.92 -15.18
C ILE A 381 -1.30 -11.22 -16.52
N LEU A 382 -1.92 -10.03 -16.55
CA LEU A 382 -2.05 -9.22 -17.76
C LEU A 382 -0.69 -8.86 -18.36
N ARG A 383 0.28 -8.47 -17.54
CA ARG A 383 1.65 -8.21 -17.98
C ARG A 383 2.28 -9.41 -18.66
N ASN A 384 2.12 -10.60 -18.10
CA ASN A 384 2.65 -11.84 -18.65
C ASN A 384 1.98 -12.21 -19.98
N LEU A 385 0.67 -11.99 -20.12
CA LEU A 385 -0.05 -12.19 -21.38
C LEU A 385 0.45 -11.27 -22.49
N PHE A 386 0.65 -9.97 -22.17
CA PHE A 386 1.21 -9.00 -23.13
C PHE A 386 2.64 -9.35 -23.55
N SER A 387 3.45 -9.88 -22.64
CA SER A 387 4.83 -10.28 -22.94
C SER A 387 4.89 -11.53 -23.83
N LYS A 388 4.06 -12.55 -23.56
CA LYS A 388 3.99 -13.79 -24.36
C LYS A 388 3.51 -13.53 -25.80
N ARG A 389 2.54 -12.62 -25.98
CA ARG A 389 2.00 -12.27 -27.30
C ARG A 389 3.09 -11.65 -28.21
N LYS A 390 4.01 -10.87 -27.63
CA LYS A 390 5.13 -10.30 -28.38
C LYS A 390 6.14 -11.37 -28.83
N GLN A 391 6.51 -12.30 -27.95
CA GLN A 391 7.44 -13.39 -28.31
C GLN A 391 6.88 -14.30 -29.42
N ARG A 392 5.55 -14.52 -29.42
CA ARG A 392 4.89 -15.29 -30.48
C ARG A 392 4.92 -14.55 -31.80
N ASN A 393 4.71 -13.24 -31.80
CA ASN A 393 4.79 -12.42 -33.03
C ASN A 393 6.22 -12.30 -33.58
N GLU A 394 7.23 -12.19 -32.72
CA GLU A 394 8.63 -12.14 -33.11
C GLU A 394 9.11 -13.50 -33.70
N LYS A 395 8.62 -14.62 -33.15
CA LYS A 395 8.88 -15.95 -33.73
C LYS A 395 8.18 -16.17 -35.07
N SER A 396 6.97 -15.62 -35.25
CA SER A 396 6.26 -15.73 -36.54
C SER A 396 6.88 -14.86 -37.64
N THR A 397 7.55 -13.75 -37.31
CA THR A 397 8.25 -12.88 -38.25
C THR A 397 9.67 -13.33 -38.54
N SER A 398 10.31 -14.13 -37.68
CA SER A 398 11.67 -14.65 -37.90
C SER A 398 11.70 -15.99 -38.68
N PHE A 399 10.56 -16.67 -38.81
CA PHE A 399 10.47 -17.96 -39.50
C PHE A 399 10.79 -17.87 -41.01
N PRO A 400 10.31 -16.86 -41.75
CA PRO A 400 10.65 -16.76 -43.19
C PRO A 400 12.11 -16.36 -43.44
N VAL A 401 12.75 -15.59 -42.57
CA VAL A 401 14.15 -15.17 -42.75
C VAL A 401 15.14 -16.31 -42.55
N ASN A 402 14.84 -17.25 -41.66
CA ASN A 402 15.71 -18.42 -41.46
C ASN A 402 15.57 -19.50 -42.56
N LEU A 403 14.43 -19.58 -43.23
CA LEU A 403 14.26 -20.45 -44.39
C LEU A 403 15.00 -19.90 -45.62
N ALA A 404 14.88 -18.60 -45.87
CA ALA A 404 15.61 -17.94 -46.96
C ALA A 404 17.14 -18.00 -46.77
N LYS A 405 17.65 -17.86 -45.53
CA LYS A 405 19.08 -18.08 -45.28
C LYS A 405 19.55 -19.51 -45.52
N LYS A 406 18.75 -20.52 -45.18
CA LYS A 406 19.08 -21.92 -45.41
C LYS A 406 19.02 -22.29 -46.90
N GLU A 407 18.15 -21.65 -47.67
CA GLU A 407 18.11 -21.84 -49.13
C GLU A 407 19.33 -21.21 -49.80
N ILE A 408 19.72 -20.00 -49.42
CA ILE A 408 20.93 -19.34 -49.93
C ILE A 408 22.20 -20.15 -49.58
N GLU A 409 22.34 -20.63 -48.33
CA GLU A 409 23.48 -21.48 -47.94
C GLU A 409 23.51 -22.83 -48.69
N LYS A 410 22.36 -23.35 -49.13
CA LYS A 410 22.26 -24.57 -49.92
C LYS A 410 22.66 -24.34 -51.39
N GLU A 411 22.23 -23.21 -51.95
CA GLU A 411 22.63 -22.79 -53.30
C GLU A 411 24.13 -22.48 -53.40
N GLU A 412 24.70 -21.81 -52.38
CA GLU A 412 26.14 -21.56 -52.34
C GLU A 412 26.99 -22.83 -52.21
N ARG A 413 26.51 -23.88 -51.52
CA ARG A 413 27.21 -25.19 -51.45
C ARG A 413 27.14 -25.97 -52.76
N GLN A 414 25.98 -25.90 -53.45
CA GLN A 414 25.85 -26.57 -54.78
C GLN A 414 26.62 -25.88 -55.90
N ALA A 415 27.00 -24.60 -55.70
CA ALA A 415 27.84 -23.88 -56.67
C ALA A 415 29.35 -24.08 -56.44
N GLN A 416 29.75 -24.74 -55.36
CA GLN A 416 31.13 -25.05 -54.99
C GLN A 416 31.52 -26.53 -55.27
N GLU A 417 30.53 -27.37 -55.57
CA GLU A 417 30.72 -28.73 -56.12
C GLU A 417 30.63 -28.75 -57.69
#